data_526cec59c83b943ec1e926bc9e871cbe
#
_entry.id   526cec59c83b943ec1e926bc9e871cbe
#
_cell.length_a   1.000
_cell.length_b   1.000
_cell.length_c   1.000
_cell.angle_alpha   90.00
_cell.angle_beta   90.00
_cell.angle_gamma   90.00
#
_symmetry.space_group_name_H-M   'P 1'
#
loop_
_entity.id
_entity.type
_entity.pdbx_description
1 polymer ?
#
loop_
_entity_poly.entity_id
_entity_poly.type
_entity_poly.pdbx_seq_one_letter_code
_entity_poly.pdbx_strand_id
1 'polypeptide(L)' 'MKLNRIKLVLVEKEVSQTELAKKLGKSFSTINAYCSNRKQPSLELLNEIADILSVIMKDLIVDK' A
#
# COMPACT_ATOMS: atom_id res chain seq x y z
N MET A 1 5.62 5.56 -13.87
CA MET A 1 4.48 4.67 -14.17
C MET A 1 3.82 4.21 -12.89
N LYS A 2 2.50 4.25 -12.85
CA LYS A 2 1.75 3.81 -11.68
C LYS A 2 1.41 2.35 -11.80
N LEU A 3 1.89 1.55 -10.87
CA LEU A 3 1.62 0.11 -10.84
C LEU A 3 0.72 -0.28 -9.67
N ASN A 4 0.59 0.58 -8.66
CA ASN A 4 -0.28 0.29 -7.53
C ASN A 4 -1.18 1.47 -7.20
N ARG A 5 -2.25 1.19 -6.45
CA ARG A 5 -3.22 2.18 -5.99
C ARG A 5 -3.28 2.22 -4.47
N ILE A 6 -2.17 1.93 -3.82
CA ILE A 6 -2.14 1.84 -2.36
C ILE A 6 -2.61 3.15 -1.72
N LYS A 7 -2.12 4.28 -2.23
CA LYS A 7 -2.51 5.59 -1.68
C LYS A 7 -4.01 5.81 -1.75
N LEU A 8 -4.62 5.46 -2.89
CA LEU A 8 -6.05 5.64 -3.08
C LEU A 8 -6.84 4.81 -2.07
N VAL A 9 -6.43 3.55 -1.89
CA VAL A 9 -7.12 2.67 -0.95
C VAL A 9 -6.93 3.14 0.49
N LEU A 10 -5.75 3.65 0.83
CA LEU A 10 -5.52 4.22 2.16
C LEU A 10 -6.49 5.37 2.42
N VAL A 11 -6.66 6.25 1.44
CA VAL A 11 -7.59 7.38 1.58
C VAL A 11 -9.01 6.86 1.77
N GLU A 12 -9.42 5.89 0.96
CA GLU A 12 -10.75 5.30 1.06
C GLU A 12 -11.01 4.65 2.42
N LYS A 13 -9.98 4.03 2.98
CA LYS A 13 -10.11 3.34 4.27
C LYS A 13 -9.78 4.24 5.45
N GLU A 14 -9.42 5.49 5.18
CA GLU A 14 -9.07 6.46 6.22
C GLU A 14 -7.91 5.98 7.09
N VAL A 15 -6.92 5.38 6.45
CA VAL A 15 -5.71 4.91 7.10
C VAL A 15 -4.54 5.75 6.59
N SER A 16 -3.74 6.32 7.51
CA SER A 16 -2.60 7.13 7.12
C SER A 16 -1.42 6.26 6.75
N GLN A 17 -0.46 6.84 6.01
CA GLN A 17 0.77 6.14 5.67
C GLN A 17 1.57 5.80 6.93
N THR A 18 1.55 6.70 7.92
CA THR A 18 2.23 6.47 9.19
C THR A 18 1.65 5.26 9.92
N GLU A 19 0.34 5.18 9.92
CA GLU A 19 -0.36 4.07 10.55
C GLU A 19 -0.05 2.75 9.86
N LEU A 20 -0.05 2.75 8.53
CA LEU A 20 0.28 1.55 7.78
C LEU A 20 1.72 1.12 8.03
N ALA A 21 2.65 2.10 8.07
CA ALA A 21 4.05 1.83 8.34
C ALA A 21 4.23 1.13 9.69
N LYS A 22 3.53 1.62 10.71
CA LYS A 22 3.57 1.01 12.04
C LYS A 22 3.08 -0.43 12.02
N LYS A 23 1.98 -0.68 11.35
CA LYS A 23 1.39 -2.01 11.28
C LYS A 23 2.28 -3.00 10.56
N LEU A 24 3.06 -2.52 9.59
CA LEU A 24 3.96 -3.36 8.82
C LEU A 24 5.37 -3.45 9.40
N GLY A 25 5.68 -2.64 10.42
CA GLY A 25 7.02 -2.57 10.97
C GLY A 25 8.02 -1.98 9.98
N LYS A 26 7.57 -1.03 9.16
CA LYS A 26 8.41 -0.38 8.16
C LYS A 26 8.46 1.12 8.40
N SER A 27 9.42 1.80 7.77
CA SER A 27 9.55 3.24 7.91
C SER A 27 8.48 3.95 7.05
N PHE A 28 8.14 5.17 7.46
CA PHE A 28 7.25 6.01 6.67
C PHE A 28 7.79 6.21 5.25
N SER A 29 9.10 6.43 5.16
CA SER A 29 9.80 6.63 3.89
C SER A 29 9.54 5.50 2.90
N THR A 30 9.61 4.26 3.41
CA THR A 30 9.36 3.07 2.59
C THR A 30 7.92 3.03 2.09
N ILE A 31 6.97 3.28 3.00
CA ILE A 31 5.55 3.28 2.64
C ILE A 31 5.26 4.41 1.65
N ASN A 32 5.83 5.58 1.88
CA ASN A 32 5.65 6.71 0.99
C ASN A 32 6.18 6.41 -0.42
N ALA A 33 7.30 5.69 -0.51
CA ALA A 33 7.85 5.29 -1.81
C ALA A 33 6.88 4.37 -2.56
N TYR A 34 6.23 3.45 -1.86
CA TYR A 34 5.22 2.59 -2.46
C TYR A 34 4.00 3.41 -2.92
N CYS A 35 3.52 4.30 -2.07
CA CYS A 35 2.34 5.11 -2.36
C CYS A 35 2.56 6.04 -3.54
N SER A 36 3.78 6.52 -3.72
CA SER A 36 4.13 7.42 -4.83
C SER A 36 4.56 6.66 -6.08
N ASN A 37 4.54 5.34 -6.03
CA ASN A 37 4.95 4.46 -7.13
C ASN A 37 6.42 4.61 -7.54
N ARG A 38 7.25 5.11 -6.64
CA ARG A 38 8.70 5.14 -6.87
C ARG A 38 9.32 3.76 -6.65
N LYS A 39 8.67 2.95 -5.83
CA LYS A 39 9.08 1.59 -5.51
C LYS A 39 7.83 0.72 -5.44
N GLN A 40 7.99 -0.55 -5.73
CA GLN A 40 6.86 -1.49 -5.62
C GLN A 40 7.12 -2.48 -4.50
N PRO A 41 6.12 -2.80 -3.69
CA PRO A 41 6.28 -3.83 -2.66
C PRO A 41 6.35 -5.20 -3.30
N SER A 42 6.93 -6.16 -2.58
CA SER A 42 6.91 -7.56 -3.01
C SER A 42 5.46 -8.05 -2.95
N LEU A 43 5.19 -9.18 -3.60
CA LEU A 43 3.85 -9.76 -3.56
C LEU A 43 3.45 -10.14 -2.14
N GLU A 44 4.40 -10.63 -1.34
CA GLU A 44 4.14 -10.97 0.06
C GLU A 44 3.72 -9.75 0.84
N LEU A 45 4.46 -8.65 0.66
CA LEU A 45 4.16 -7.41 1.36
C LEU A 45 2.85 -6.81 0.89
N LEU A 46 2.59 -6.89 -0.41
CA LEU A 46 1.33 -6.41 -0.97
C LEU A 46 0.15 -7.16 -0.37
N ASN A 47 0.30 -8.48 -0.17
CA ASN A 47 -0.72 -9.29 0.46
C ASN A 47 -0.96 -8.86 1.91
N GLU A 48 0.12 -8.55 2.65
CA GLU A 48 -0.01 -8.06 4.02
C GLU A 48 -0.76 -6.73 4.06
N ILE A 49 -0.45 -5.84 3.12
CA ILE A 49 -1.13 -4.55 3.02
C ILE A 49 -2.62 -4.77 2.75
N ALA A 50 -2.94 -5.69 1.84
CA ALA A 50 -4.31 -6.01 1.51
C ALA A 50 -5.07 -6.51 2.74
N ASP A 51 -4.44 -7.39 3.53
CA ASP A 51 -5.05 -7.92 4.74
C ASP A 51 -5.32 -6.80 5.76
N ILE A 52 -4.35 -5.92 5.95
CA ILE A 52 -4.49 -4.81 6.90
C ILE A 52 -5.62 -3.88 6.48
N LEU A 53 -5.77 -3.65 5.20
CA LEU A 53 -6.77 -2.74 4.67
C LEU A 53 -8.12 -3.44 4.39
N SER A 54 -8.18 -4.74 4.61
CA SER A 54 -9.39 -5.54 4.38
C SER A 54 -9.87 -5.46 2.93
N VAL A 55 -8.91 -5.55 2.01
CA VAL A 55 -9.20 -5.59 0.58
C VAL A 55 -8.45 -6.78 -0.02
N ILE A 56 -8.73 -7.11 -1.27
CA ILE A 56 -7.98 -8.15 -1.96
C ILE A 56 -6.81 -7.50 -2.68
N MET A 57 -5.77 -8.26 -2.96
CA MET A 57 -4.56 -7.74 -3.62
C MET A 57 -4.87 -7.04 -4.92
N LYS A 58 -5.83 -7.55 -5.65
CA LYS A 58 -6.24 -6.98 -6.94
C LYS A 58 -6.66 -5.51 -6.80
N ASP A 59 -7.24 -5.16 -5.66
CA ASP A 59 -7.68 -3.78 -5.42
C ASP A 59 -6.52 -2.81 -5.26
N LEU A 60 -5.32 -3.33 -5.01
CA LEU A 60 -4.12 -2.52 -4.82
C LEU A 60 -3.29 -2.37 -6.09
N ILE A 61 -3.66 -3.05 -7.16
CA ILE A 61 -2.91 -3.07 -8.40
C ILE A 61 -3.65 -2.26 -9.45
N VAL A 62 -2.90 -1.46 -10.21
CA VAL A 62 -3.49 -0.71 -11.31
C VAL A 62 -3.88 -1.69 -12.40
N ASP A 63 -5.13 -1.67 -12.75
CA ASP A 63 -5.69 -2.55 -13.79
C ASP A 63 -5.97 -1.70 -15.03
N LYS A 64 -5.50 -2.17 -16.16
CA LYS A 64 -5.72 -1.44 -17.40
C LYS A 64 -6.85 -2.02 -18.18
#